data_3f71035d75ce36aebc20da8d1a22f489
#
_entry.id   3f71035d75ce36aebc20da8d1a22f489
#
_cell.length_a   1.000
_cell.length_b   1.000
_cell.length_c   1.000
_cell.angle_alpha   90.00
_cell.angle_beta   90.00
_cell.angle_gamma   90.00
#
_symmetry.space_group_name_H-M   'P 1'
#
loop_
_entity.id
_entity.type
_entity.pdbx_description
1 polymer ?
#
loop_
_entity_poly.entity_id
_entity_poly.type
_entity_poly.pdbx_seq_one_letter_code
_entity_poly.pdbx_strand_id
1 'polypeptide(L)'
;MRSLHAGHRRLGAFAGAALALSVAFAVPASADIVGGELLASTHRTVTVQAGAKPLPKVWAETWILADATTGEVLAQKGSHVKRSPASTLKMLTALAVMPNTSPSDSYVATKKAATIYGSRVGLKPGRSYTLDQLWYAVFLP
;
A
#
# COMPACT_ATOMS: atom_id res chain seq x y z
N MET A 1 -2.25 7.49 96.97
CA MET A 1 -2.47 8.74 96.21
C MET A 1 -1.52 8.84 95.10
N ARG A 2 -2.00 9.26 93.96
CA ARG A 2 -1.34 9.40 92.60
C ARG A 2 -1.26 8.22 91.73
N SER A 3 -2.25 8.13 90.85
CA SER A 3 -2.38 7.36 89.64
C SER A 3 -1.32 7.77 88.58
N LEU A 4 -0.65 6.84 88.01
CA LEU A 4 0.22 7.00 86.82
C LEU A 4 -0.45 6.36 85.61
N HIS A 5 -0.91 7.21 84.72
CA HIS A 5 -1.48 6.79 83.45
C HIS A 5 -0.37 6.39 82.48
N ALA A 6 -0.34 5.12 82.07
CA ALA A 6 0.52 4.61 81.03
C ALA A 6 -0.10 4.93 79.66
N GLY A 7 0.56 5.81 78.90
CA GLY A 7 0.16 6.15 77.56
C GLY A 7 0.59 5.07 76.54
N HIS A 8 -0.37 4.45 75.93
CA HIS A 8 -0.11 3.53 74.80
C HIS A 8 0.18 4.31 73.49
N ARG A 9 1.42 4.28 73.08
CA ARG A 9 1.83 4.73 71.74
C ARG A 9 1.40 3.67 70.71
N ARG A 10 0.40 4.03 69.91
CA ARG A 10 0.03 3.25 68.71
C ARG A 10 1.05 3.54 67.61
N LEU A 11 1.86 2.53 67.22
CA LEU A 11 2.63 2.60 66.00
C LEU A 11 1.66 2.43 64.84
N GLY A 12 1.51 3.48 64.01
CA GLY A 12 0.83 3.39 62.76
C GLY A 12 1.73 2.76 61.70
N ALA A 13 1.35 1.58 61.22
CA ALA A 13 2.00 0.96 60.06
C ALA A 13 1.57 1.69 58.81
N PHE A 14 2.48 2.40 58.17
CA PHE A 14 2.26 2.92 56.81
C PHE A 14 2.48 1.77 55.80
N ALA A 15 1.38 1.23 55.28
CA ALA A 15 1.43 0.32 54.12
C ALA A 15 1.65 1.16 52.86
N GLY A 16 2.87 1.24 52.37
CA GLY A 16 3.19 1.84 51.12
C GLY A 16 2.72 0.93 49.96
N ALA A 17 1.65 1.32 49.29
CA ALA A 17 1.24 0.67 48.03
C ALA A 17 2.19 1.10 46.91
N ALA A 18 3.10 0.23 46.51
CA ALA A 18 3.93 0.41 45.32
C ALA A 18 3.05 0.21 44.06
N LEU A 19 2.70 1.30 43.41
CA LEU A 19 2.02 1.27 42.12
C LEU A 19 3.05 0.87 41.07
N ALA A 20 3.07 -0.41 40.64
CA ALA A 20 3.88 -0.86 39.52
C ALA A 20 3.26 -0.34 38.21
N LEU A 21 3.86 0.71 37.65
CA LEU A 21 3.50 1.25 36.33
C LEU A 21 4.01 0.28 35.26
N SER A 22 3.14 -0.63 34.79
CA SER A 22 3.44 -1.52 33.66
C SER A 22 3.45 -0.70 32.39
N VAL A 23 4.63 -0.28 31.92
CA VAL A 23 4.80 0.30 30.60
C VAL A 23 4.66 -0.85 29.60
N ALA A 24 3.49 -1.03 29.02
CA ALA A 24 3.28 -1.90 27.89
C ALA A 24 4.01 -1.29 26.68
N PHE A 25 5.17 -1.83 26.33
CA PHE A 25 5.79 -1.55 25.05
C PHE A 25 4.86 -2.12 23.98
N ALA A 26 4.16 -1.24 23.26
CA ALA A 26 3.47 -1.62 22.04
C ALA A 26 4.53 -2.09 21.06
N VAL A 27 4.62 -3.39 20.84
CA VAL A 27 5.38 -3.98 19.74
C VAL A 27 4.74 -3.41 18.48
N PRO A 28 5.49 -2.70 17.60
CA PRO A 28 4.92 -2.25 16.35
C PRO A 28 4.37 -3.48 15.63
N ALA A 29 3.08 -3.46 15.28
CA ALA A 29 2.51 -4.48 14.43
C ALA A 29 3.36 -4.50 13.16
N SER A 30 4.06 -5.59 12.92
CA SER A 30 4.76 -5.79 11.65
C SER A 30 3.69 -5.72 10.58
N ALA A 31 3.71 -4.66 9.79
CA ALA A 31 2.86 -4.59 8.62
C ALA A 31 3.19 -5.82 7.77
N ASP A 32 2.20 -6.68 7.53
CA ASP A 32 2.38 -7.82 6.64
C ASP A 32 2.99 -7.32 5.34
N ILE A 33 4.13 -7.89 4.95
CA ILE A 33 4.82 -7.50 3.73
C ILE A 33 3.91 -7.91 2.57
N VAL A 34 3.25 -6.93 1.95
CA VAL A 34 2.43 -7.16 0.77
C VAL A 34 3.31 -7.80 -0.30
N GLY A 35 2.94 -9.00 -0.78
CA GLY A 35 3.72 -9.76 -1.76
C GLY A 35 4.66 -10.82 -1.18
N GLY A 36 4.75 -10.94 0.15
CA GLY A 36 5.51 -11.98 0.85
C GLY A 36 7.04 -11.77 0.80
N GLU A 37 7.77 -12.73 1.38
CA GLU A 37 9.24 -12.65 1.53
C GLU A 37 9.99 -12.60 0.20
N LEU A 38 9.45 -13.21 -0.87
CA LEU A 38 10.09 -13.19 -2.18
C LEU A 38 10.17 -11.77 -2.76
N LEU A 39 9.24 -10.88 -2.43
CA LEU A 39 9.31 -9.49 -2.86
C LEU A 39 10.44 -8.73 -2.18
N ALA A 40 10.83 -9.10 -0.97
CA ALA A 40 11.95 -8.50 -0.25
C ALA A 40 13.33 -8.83 -0.90
N SER A 41 13.40 -9.87 -1.71
CA SER A 41 14.65 -10.27 -2.37
C SER A 41 15.02 -9.33 -3.52
N THR A 42 16.29 -8.92 -3.59
CA THR A 42 16.82 -8.08 -4.67
C THR A 42 17.25 -8.91 -5.91
N HIS A 43 17.27 -10.23 -5.81
CA HIS A 43 17.70 -11.13 -6.83
C HIS A 43 16.52 -11.79 -7.56
N ARG A 44 16.82 -12.47 -8.69
CA ARG A 44 15.82 -13.34 -9.31
C ARG A 44 15.56 -14.51 -8.37
N THR A 45 14.37 -14.57 -7.83
CA THR A 45 13.95 -15.62 -6.92
C THR A 45 12.76 -16.35 -7.52
N VAL A 46 12.84 -17.66 -7.54
CA VAL A 46 11.78 -18.56 -8.00
C VAL A 46 11.79 -19.77 -7.10
N THR A 47 10.69 -20.06 -6.45
CA THR A 47 10.50 -21.34 -5.76
C THR A 47 9.84 -22.32 -6.72
N VAL A 48 10.58 -23.30 -7.21
CA VAL A 48 10.06 -24.33 -8.12
C VAL A 48 10.02 -25.65 -7.37
N GLN A 49 8.91 -26.35 -7.43
CA GLN A 49 8.81 -27.69 -6.85
C GLN A 49 9.76 -28.67 -7.56
N ALA A 50 10.25 -29.66 -6.82
CA ALA A 50 11.08 -30.72 -7.41
C ALA A 50 10.33 -31.42 -8.57
N GLY A 51 10.98 -31.51 -9.73
CA GLY A 51 10.39 -32.11 -10.93
C GLY A 51 9.54 -31.18 -11.80
N ALA A 52 9.32 -29.91 -11.37
CA ALA A 52 8.63 -28.94 -12.20
C ALA A 52 9.45 -28.54 -13.43
N LYS A 53 8.76 -28.23 -14.53
CA LYS A 53 9.41 -27.70 -15.73
C LYS A 53 10.09 -26.35 -15.42
N PRO A 54 11.24 -26.05 -16.03
CA PRO A 54 11.87 -24.74 -15.87
C PRO A 54 10.94 -23.63 -16.36
N LEU A 55 11.05 -22.45 -15.74
CA LEU A 55 10.30 -21.28 -16.18
C LEU A 55 10.66 -20.90 -17.62
N PRO A 56 9.70 -20.44 -18.40
CA PRO A 56 9.97 -19.94 -19.75
C PRO A 56 10.96 -18.77 -19.70
N LYS A 57 11.69 -18.60 -20.78
CA LYS A 57 12.60 -17.46 -20.92
C LYS A 57 11.78 -16.19 -21.10
N VAL A 58 11.81 -15.31 -20.10
CA VAL A 58 11.18 -13.99 -20.14
C VAL A 58 12.23 -12.95 -20.53
N TRP A 59 12.01 -12.26 -21.65
CA TRP A 59 12.92 -11.24 -22.18
C TRP A 59 12.83 -9.90 -21.49
N ALA A 60 11.74 -9.64 -20.72
CA ALA A 60 11.60 -8.41 -19.95
C ALA A 60 12.78 -8.22 -19.00
N GLU A 61 13.25 -6.98 -18.88
CA GLU A 61 14.33 -6.64 -17.97
C GLU A 61 13.92 -6.83 -16.52
N THR A 62 12.68 -6.45 -16.19
CA THR A 62 12.08 -6.61 -14.86
C THR A 62 10.68 -7.19 -15.00
N TRP A 63 10.29 -8.06 -14.06
CA TRP A 63 8.95 -8.63 -14.03
C TRP A 63 8.62 -9.23 -12.66
N ILE A 64 7.36 -9.35 -12.37
CA ILE A 64 6.80 -10.01 -11.18
C ILE A 64 5.67 -10.93 -11.64
N LEU A 65 5.62 -12.14 -11.09
CA LEU A 65 4.48 -13.05 -11.16
C LEU A 65 3.93 -13.18 -9.75
N ALA A 66 2.66 -12.88 -9.56
CA ALA A 66 1.98 -12.99 -8.27
C ALA A 66 0.68 -13.77 -8.40
N ASP A 67 0.27 -14.40 -7.31
CA ASP A 67 -1.06 -14.95 -7.17
C ASP A 67 -2.07 -13.80 -7.06
N ALA A 68 -3.08 -13.80 -7.93
CA ALA A 68 -4.06 -12.70 -7.97
C ALA A 68 -5.03 -12.69 -6.78
N THR A 69 -5.16 -13.81 -6.05
CA THR A 69 -6.05 -13.96 -4.91
C THR A 69 -5.38 -13.52 -3.61
N THR A 70 -4.13 -13.94 -3.42
CA THR A 70 -3.39 -13.70 -2.16
C THR A 70 -2.47 -12.49 -2.25
N GLY A 71 -2.07 -12.07 -3.45
CA GLY A 71 -1.05 -11.05 -3.68
C GLY A 71 0.37 -11.57 -3.47
N GLU A 72 0.56 -12.85 -3.15
CA GLU A 72 1.87 -13.44 -2.92
C GLU A 72 2.69 -13.47 -4.21
N VAL A 73 3.96 -13.05 -4.14
CA VAL A 73 4.89 -13.10 -5.27
C VAL A 73 5.45 -14.51 -5.42
N LEU A 74 5.15 -15.15 -6.54
CA LEU A 74 5.59 -16.50 -6.87
C LEU A 74 6.95 -16.52 -7.55
N ALA A 75 7.25 -15.49 -8.32
CA ALA A 75 8.52 -15.34 -9.02
C ALA A 75 8.77 -13.87 -9.39
N GLN A 76 10.03 -13.48 -9.45
CA GLN A 76 10.39 -12.11 -9.83
C GLN A 76 11.77 -12.02 -10.48
N LYS A 77 12.00 -10.89 -11.16
CA LYS A 77 13.30 -10.46 -11.66
C LYS A 77 13.39 -8.95 -11.56
N GLY A 78 14.31 -8.44 -10.75
CA GLY A 78 14.56 -7.00 -10.63
C GLY A 78 13.36 -6.18 -10.16
N SER A 79 12.55 -6.71 -9.25
CA SER A 79 11.32 -6.05 -8.75
C SER A 79 11.58 -4.69 -8.10
N HIS A 80 12.78 -4.46 -7.55
CA HIS A 80 13.18 -3.21 -6.92
C HIS A 80 13.91 -2.24 -7.85
N VAL A 81 14.13 -2.62 -9.11
CA VAL A 81 14.76 -1.74 -10.09
C VAL A 81 13.76 -0.68 -10.54
N LYS A 82 14.07 0.58 -10.30
CA LYS A 82 13.22 1.70 -10.72
C LYS A 82 13.15 1.76 -12.24
N ARG A 83 11.94 1.74 -12.77
CA ARG A 83 11.63 1.85 -14.19
C ARG A 83 10.56 2.90 -14.43
N SER A 84 10.53 3.45 -15.63
CA SER A 84 9.43 4.32 -16.04
C SER A 84 8.13 3.49 -16.08
N PRO A 85 7.04 3.97 -15.46
CA PRO A 85 5.78 3.25 -15.44
C PRO A 85 5.10 3.18 -16.82
N ALA A 86 5.48 4.04 -17.76
CA ALA A 86 4.83 4.16 -19.06
C ALA A 86 3.29 4.17 -18.91
N SER A 87 2.58 3.43 -19.75
CA SER A 87 1.10 3.38 -19.72
C SER A 87 0.50 2.69 -18.50
N THR A 88 1.29 1.99 -17.67
CA THR A 88 0.76 1.45 -16.39
C THR A 88 0.36 2.56 -15.42
N LEU A 89 0.87 3.79 -15.60
CA LEU A 89 0.44 4.95 -14.84
C LEU A 89 -1.06 5.25 -15.02
N LYS A 90 -1.66 4.86 -16.14
CA LYS A 90 -3.11 5.00 -16.37
C LYS A 90 -3.93 4.24 -15.33
N MET A 91 -3.46 3.09 -14.86
CA MET A 91 -4.13 2.30 -13.81
C MET A 91 -4.15 3.08 -12.49
N LEU A 92 -3.04 3.71 -12.11
CA LEU A 92 -2.99 4.57 -10.92
C LEU A 92 -3.94 5.76 -11.05
N THR A 93 -4.01 6.38 -12.23
CA THR A 93 -4.97 7.46 -12.51
C THR A 93 -6.42 6.98 -12.32
N ALA A 94 -6.76 5.79 -12.83
CA ALA A 94 -8.09 5.22 -12.66
C ALA A 94 -8.41 4.95 -11.19
N LEU A 95 -7.50 4.34 -10.45
CA LEU A 95 -7.67 4.06 -9.02
C LEU A 95 -7.88 5.33 -8.19
N ALA A 96 -7.24 6.43 -8.57
CA ALA A 96 -7.38 7.71 -7.87
C ALA A 96 -8.67 8.47 -8.23
N VAL A 97 -9.14 8.36 -9.46
CA VAL A 97 -10.25 9.18 -9.97
C VAL A 97 -11.60 8.46 -9.87
N MET A 98 -11.67 7.17 -10.27
CA MET A 98 -12.93 6.43 -10.32
C MET A 98 -13.74 6.40 -9.02
N PRO A 99 -13.13 6.25 -7.83
CA PRO A 99 -13.91 6.19 -6.59
C PRO A 99 -14.66 7.48 -6.25
N ASN A 100 -14.24 8.61 -6.82
CA ASN A 100 -14.76 9.95 -6.50
C ASN A 100 -15.56 10.58 -7.65
N THR A 101 -15.90 9.82 -8.68
CA THR A 101 -16.54 10.32 -9.89
C THR A 101 -17.60 9.35 -10.38
N SER A 102 -18.53 9.85 -11.21
CA SER A 102 -19.55 9.05 -11.89
C SER A 102 -19.25 8.97 -13.39
N PRO A 103 -19.52 7.84 -14.06
CA PRO A 103 -19.39 7.72 -15.52
C PRO A 103 -20.15 8.79 -16.31
N SER A 104 -21.26 9.30 -15.77
CA SER A 104 -22.09 10.35 -16.36
C SER A 104 -21.57 11.78 -16.16
N ASP A 105 -20.57 11.98 -15.27
CA ASP A 105 -19.97 13.29 -15.07
C ASP A 105 -19.41 13.82 -16.39
N SER A 106 -19.57 15.13 -16.62
CA SER A 106 -19.13 15.76 -17.86
C SER A 106 -18.04 16.78 -17.60
N TYR A 107 -17.03 16.75 -18.44
CA TYR A 107 -15.85 17.62 -18.36
C TYR A 107 -15.60 18.30 -19.70
N VAL A 108 -15.34 19.62 -19.65
CA VAL A 108 -14.98 20.38 -20.84
C VAL A 108 -13.47 20.23 -21.10
N ALA A 109 -13.11 19.77 -22.30
CA ALA A 109 -11.70 19.60 -22.66
C ALA A 109 -11.03 20.97 -22.75
N THR A 110 -10.01 21.19 -21.92
CA THR A 110 -9.19 22.41 -22.02
C THR A 110 -8.23 22.35 -23.20
N LYS A 111 -7.79 23.52 -23.69
CA LYS A 111 -6.75 23.57 -24.73
C LYS A 111 -5.49 22.84 -24.29
N LYS A 112 -5.08 22.99 -23.02
CA LYS A 112 -3.91 22.30 -22.45
C LYS A 112 -4.06 20.78 -22.54
N ALA A 113 -5.21 20.22 -22.13
CA ALA A 113 -5.44 18.77 -22.17
C ALA A 113 -5.47 18.23 -23.61
N ALA A 114 -6.05 18.98 -24.54
CA ALA A 114 -6.16 18.57 -25.94
C ALA A 114 -4.85 18.65 -26.73
N THR A 115 -3.86 19.46 -26.26
CA THR A 115 -2.60 19.68 -26.98
C THR A 115 -1.37 19.14 -26.27
N ILE A 116 -1.52 18.44 -25.14
CA ILE A 116 -0.41 17.86 -24.40
C ILE A 116 0.39 16.93 -25.29
N TYR A 117 1.72 16.92 -25.08
CA TYR A 117 2.62 16.00 -25.80
C TYR A 117 2.38 14.56 -25.36
N GLY A 118 2.49 13.60 -26.29
CA GLY A 118 2.34 12.15 -26.05
C GLY A 118 1.13 11.56 -26.78
N SER A 119 0.65 10.40 -26.30
CA SER A 119 -0.53 9.71 -26.84
C SER A 119 -1.79 10.57 -26.68
N ARG A 120 -2.55 10.74 -27.76
CA ARG A 120 -3.73 11.61 -27.80
C ARG A 120 -4.84 10.96 -28.62
N VAL A 121 -6.07 11.18 -28.20
CA VAL A 121 -7.28 10.72 -28.90
C VAL A 121 -8.00 11.85 -29.66
N GLY A 122 -7.37 13.01 -29.79
CA GLY A 122 -7.92 14.12 -30.56
C GLY A 122 -9.10 14.85 -29.90
N LEU A 123 -9.10 14.99 -28.57
CA LEU A 123 -10.09 15.83 -27.88
C LEU A 123 -10.10 17.23 -28.45
N LYS A 124 -11.30 17.79 -28.66
CA LYS A 124 -11.48 19.16 -29.17
C LYS A 124 -11.61 20.13 -28.00
N PRO A 125 -10.77 21.18 -27.93
CA PRO A 125 -10.89 22.21 -26.90
C PRO A 125 -12.31 22.82 -26.87
N GLY A 126 -12.83 23.02 -25.66
CA GLY A 126 -14.17 23.58 -25.46
C GLY A 126 -15.33 22.60 -25.63
N ARG A 127 -15.08 21.37 -26.10
CA ARG A 127 -16.10 20.32 -26.19
C ARG A 127 -16.23 19.59 -24.87
N SER A 128 -17.47 19.27 -24.48
CA SER A 128 -17.77 18.43 -23.31
C SER A 128 -17.72 16.95 -23.69
N TYR A 129 -17.19 16.16 -22.77
CA TYR A 129 -17.11 14.69 -22.84
C TYR A 129 -17.55 14.10 -21.52
N THR A 130 -18.30 13.00 -21.54
CA THR A 130 -18.60 12.26 -20.33
C THR A 130 -17.34 11.55 -19.80
N LEU A 131 -17.31 11.27 -18.52
CA LEU A 131 -16.19 10.53 -17.92
C LEU A 131 -16.06 9.12 -18.52
N ASP A 132 -17.18 8.48 -18.83
CA ASP A 132 -17.18 7.20 -19.55
C ASP A 132 -16.43 7.30 -20.89
N GLN A 133 -16.76 8.31 -21.72
CA GLN A 133 -16.04 8.55 -22.96
C GLN A 133 -14.53 8.81 -22.75
N LEU A 134 -14.19 9.53 -21.68
CA LEU A 134 -12.79 9.80 -21.34
C LEU A 134 -12.06 8.53 -20.89
N TRP A 135 -12.71 7.59 -20.18
CA TRP A 135 -12.11 6.32 -19.81
C TRP A 135 -11.86 5.42 -21.02
N TYR A 136 -12.79 5.35 -21.97
CA TYR A 136 -12.53 4.69 -23.25
C TYR A 136 -11.31 5.30 -23.95
N ALA A 137 -11.20 6.63 -23.97
CA ALA A 137 -10.07 7.31 -24.57
C ALA A 137 -8.73 7.06 -23.85
N VAL A 138 -8.75 6.78 -22.55
CA VAL A 138 -7.56 6.45 -21.76
C VAL A 138 -7.07 5.03 -22.02
N PHE A 139 -7.98 4.04 -22.11
CA PHE A 139 -7.62 2.63 -22.11
C PHE A 139 -7.66 1.98 -23.49
N LEU A 140 -8.43 2.49 -24.42
CA LEU A 140 -8.50 1.96 -25.79
C LEU A 140 -7.52 2.71 -26.70
N PRO A 141 -6.91 1.99 -27.66
CA PRO A 141 -6.02 2.60 -28.66
C PRO A 141 -6.80 3.47 -29.67
#